data_2e03fb2ed2403634c5fbc729c0097d0b
#
_entry.id   2e03fb2ed2403634c5fbc729c0097d0b
#
_cell.length_a   1.000
_cell.length_b   1.000
_cell.length_c   1.000
_cell.angle_alpha   90.00
_cell.angle_beta   90.00
_cell.angle_gamma   90.00
#
_symmetry.space_group_name_H-M   'P 1'
#
loop_
_entity.id
_entity.type
_entity.pdbx_description
1 polymer ?
#
loop_
_entity_poly.entity_id
_entity_poly.type
_entity_poly.pdbx_seq_one_letter_code
_entity_poly.pdbx_strand_id
1 'polypeptide(L)'
;MNVSPTTAEGMDHDPHPDPSGSHRTGLGRSGVSRGGNRRSLVLPGITSIAGVVLGVVGTLVTGSCLAAEPAPQAAAPAPARAPGVPPPSRSIATNALTIHEVLDSVRGQYPPMLAALIERDVAAGRLQSAQGTFDLQFFSRLFDTPSGYYRSTTVDTGVEQFTGLWGSTLFGGYRVATGGLLPDYEKSRTQGSGEPRIGFRLPLLRDGSIDRRRAALLRARIEKDLADPIIHRQQIDFIRTATAGYYGWLAAGERLRLSEALLRIARERMAALRTQADSGLIPKIVLTDNQRLIVSRELAVVQARRRFEAAGLALSLFLRDGQENPVVAGRDRLPPALPMPEGPEASLLQQDIVRALTVRPEVRRLGLTQDRLEVDRRLAKNQLLPNLDAGVTASRDYGDRRYKDQTETEVQVGVELRVPLQRREAKGRVAEVEAQLEQNAREQQFARDRIQAEVRDSFSAWSAAHEQTLQARLNVRLAVELQEAETERFARGATDLLALQLREQAAFDAQVSAVDIDADCFRAQADYRAATVAEPLGMGRPQKAQGTPPASPPADTASPGRPGR
;
A
#
# COMPACT_ATOMS: atom_id res chain seq x y z
N MET A 1 36.84 0.29 53.50
CA MET A 1 36.03 -0.02 54.69
C MET A 1 34.88 -0.85 54.18
N ASN A 2 35.05 -2.18 54.14
CA ASN A 2 34.58 -3.13 55.16
C ASN A 2 33.03 -3.04 55.27
N VAL A 3 32.20 -4.02 55.05
CA VAL A 3 32.28 -5.47 55.30
C VAL A 3 31.09 -6.12 54.59
N SER A 4 31.31 -7.20 53.84
CA SER A 4 30.36 -8.32 53.69
C SER A 4 30.61 -9.24 54.92
N PRO A 5 29.96 -10.37 55.16
CA PRO A 5 28.97 -11.20 54.40
C PRO A 5 27.93 -11.89 55.32
N THR A 6 27.17 -12.83 54.82
CA THR A 6 26.93 -14.20 55.34
C THR A 6 25.49 -14.68 55.11
N THR A 7 25.30 -15.66 54.25
CA THR A 7 24.90 -17.08 54.40
C THR A 7 23.54 -17.36 55.06
N ALA A 8 22.76 -18.34 54.73
CA ALA A 8 22.79 -19.53 53.86
C ALA A 8 21.46 -20.30 54.07
N GLU A 9 21.25 -21.28 53.21
CA GLU A 9 20.42 -22.50 53.41
C GLU A 9 18.90 -22.33 53.41
N GLY A 10 18.09 -23.13 52.77
CA GLY A 10 18.35 -24.34 51.98
C GLY A 10 17.06 -25.05 51.65
N MET A 11 17.09 -25.87 50.66
CA MET A 11 16.32 -27.13 50.46
C MET A 11 14.78 -27.07 50.55
N ASP A 12 13.95 -27.67 49.74
CA ASP A 12 14.06 -28.78 48.80
C ASP A 12 12.65 -29.05 48.21
N HIS A 13 12.58 -29.74 47.11
CA HIS A 13 11.53 -30.62 46.59
C HIS A 13 10.55 -30.09 45.53
N ASP A 14 10.93 -30.38 44.30
CA ASP A 14 10.09 -30.97 43.25
C ASP A 14 9.47 -32.32 43.73
N PRO A 15 8.35 -32.81 43.20
CA PRO A 15 8.36 -33.40 41.85
C PRO A 15 7.05 -33.33 41.05
N HIS A 16 7.20 -33.43 39.73
CA HIS A 16 6.24 -34.01 38.78
C HIS A 16 5.68 -35.37 39.20
N PRO A 17 4.44 -35.80 38.74
CA PRO A 17 4.47 -36.68 37.57
C PRO A 17 3.33 -36.49 36.54
N ASP A 18 3.65 -36.67 35.29
CA ASP A 18 2.81 -37.34 34.29
C ASP A 18 2.62 -38.80 34.66
N PRO A 19 1.50 -39.47 34.31
CA PRO A 19 1.61 -40.37 33.18
C PRO A 19 0.35 -40.59 32.30
N SER A 20 0.59 -40.68 31.00
CA SER A 20 0.04 -41.61 30.01
C SER A 20 -0.94 -42.72 30.50
N GLY A 21 -2.02 -42.91 29.75
CA GLY A 21 -2.90 -44.06 29.86
C GLY A 21 -3.79 -44.22 28.64
N SER A 22 -3.30 -44.92 27.67
CA SER A 22 -4.02 -45.53 26.55
C SER A 22 -5.06 -46.54 27.02
N HIS A 23 -6.25 -46.59 26.41
CA HIS A 23 -6.92 -47.87 26.14
C HIS A 23 -7.77 -47.83 24.86
N ARG A 24 -7.38 -48.67 23.95
CA ARG A 24 -8.13 -49.25 22.82
C ARG A 24 -9.21 -50.20 23.31
N THR A 25 -10.15 -50.39 22.42
CA THR A 25 -11.00 -51.56 22.09
C THR A 25 -12.46 -51.13 22.00
N GLY A 26 -13.26 -51.52 21.04
CA GLY A 26 -13.17 -52.54 20.04
C GLY A 26 -14.45 -52.58 19.22
N LEU A 27 -14.30 -53.06 18.06
CA LEU A 27 -15.20 -53.60 17.05
C LEU A 27 -16.59 -54.06 17.47
N GLY A 28 -17.61 -53.72 16.65
CA GLY A 28 -18.91 -54.39 16.63
C GLY A 28 -19.62 -54.18 15.29
N ARG A 29 -19.34 -55.01 14.30
CA ARG A 29 -20.11 -55.23 13.05
C ARG A 29 -21.35 -56.06 13.34
N SER A 30 -22.48 -55.68 12.74
CA SER A 30 -23.51 -56.56 12.15
C SER A 30 -24.62 -55.63 11.65
N GLY A 31 -25.12 -55.61 10.47
CA GLY A 31 -25.32 -56.66 9.48
C GLY A 31 -26.81 -56.81 9.19
N VAL A 32 -27.23 -56.54 7.90
CA VAL A 32 -28.41 -57.11 7.25
C VAL A 32 -29.79 -56.51 7.66
N SER A 33 -30.74 -56.12 6.83
CA SER A 33 -31.11 -56.36 5.44
C SER A 33 -32.53 -55.81 5.20
N ARG A 34 -32.78 -55.30 4.01
CA ARG A 34 -33.99 -55.40 3.18
C ARG A 34 -35.35 -54.94 3.73
N GLY A 35 -35.98 -54.09 2.94
CA GLY A 35 -37.42 -54.14 2.77
C GLY A 35 -38.03 -52.81 2.34
N GLY A 36 -38.20 -52.65 1.07
CA GLY A 36 -38.81 -51.58 0.32
C GLY A 36 -40.21 -51.17 0.79
N ASN A 37 -40.47 -49.93 0.59
CA ASN A 37 -41.70 -49.49 -0.08
C ASN A 37 -41.59 -48.00 -0.46
N ARG A 38 -41.36 -47.75 -1.74
CA ARG A 38 -41.60 -46.44 -2.36
C ARG A 38 -43.09 -46.18 -2.36
N ARG A 39 -43.56 -45.30 -1.50
CA ARG A 39 -44.82 -44.60 -1.72
C ARG A 39 -44.50 -43.15 -2.03
N SER A 40 -44.56 -42.83 -3.32
CA SER A 40 -44.63 -41.47 -3.88
C SER A 40 -45.87 -40.77 -3.31
N LEU A 41 -45.64 -39.82 -2.42
CA LEU A 41 -46.64 -38.81 -2.05
C LEU A 41 -46.57 -37.71 -3.13
N VAL A 42 -47.49 -37.77 -4.07
CA VAL A 42 -47.83 -36.72 -4.97
C VAL A 42 -48.49 -35.61 -4.17
N LEU A 43 -47.81 -34.50 -3.98
CA LEU A 43 -48.37 -33.25 -3.48
C LEU A 43 -49.01 -32.48 -4.65
N PRO A 44 -50.31 -32.30 -4.68
CA PRO A 44 -50.95 -31.40 -5.63
C PRO A 44 -50.95 -29.98 -5.01
N GLY A 45 -50.39 -29.00 -5.65
CA GLY A 45 -50.76 -27.59 -5.33
C GLY A 45 -49.67 -26.56 -5.25
N ILE A 46 -48.56 -26.63 -6.02
CA ILE A 46 -47.54 -25.56 -6.02
C ILE A 46 -47.57 -24.70 -7.33
N THR A 47 -48.47 -24.94 -8.26
CA THR A 47 -48.48 -24.27 -9.57
C THR A 47 -49.21 -22.93 -9.61
N SER A 48 -49.78 -22.44 -8.50
CA SER A 48 -50.58 -21.18 -8.52
C SER A 48 -49.92 -19.95 -7.90
N ILE A 49 -48.79 -20.09 -7.18
CA ILE A 49 -48.17 -18.95 -6.44
C ILE A 49 -47.07 -18.24 -7.27
N ALA A 50 -46.45 -18.92 -8.22
CA ALA A 50 -45.44 -18.31 -9.10
C ALA A 50 -46.01 -17.24 -10.06
N GLY A 51 -47.30 -17.31 -10.37
CA GLY A 51 -47.97 -16.34 -11.28
C GLY A 51 -48.26 -14.97 -10.65
N VAL A 52 -48.45 -14.90 -9.33
CA VAL A 52 -48.82 -13.65 -8.66
C VAL A 52 -47.57 -12.81 -8.33
N VAL A 53 -46.42 -13.44 -8.06
CA VAL A 53 -45.17 -12.71 -7.81
C VAL A 53 -44.58 -12.12 -9.09
N LEU A 54 -44.74 -12.78 -10.24
CA LEU A 54 -44.30 -12.23 -11.54
C LEU A 54 -45.23 -11.10 -12.05
N GLY A 55 -46.49 -11.09 -11.68
CA GLY A 55 -47.43 -10.05 -12.13
C GLY A 55 -47.25 -8.67 -11.47
N VAL A 56 -46.74 -8.61 -10.24
CA VAL A 56 -46.49 -7.34 -9.53
C VAL A 56 -45.13 -6.74 -9.89
N VAL A 57 -44.16 -7.57 -10.29
CA VAL A 57 -42.85 -7.08 -10.76
C VAL A 57 -42.93 -6.62 -12.23
N GLY A 58 -43.83 -7.18 -13.05
CA GLY A 58 -43.97 -6.84 -14.45
C GLY A 58 -44.57 -5.47 -14.76
N THR A 59 -45.31 -4.85 -13.81
CA THR A 59 -45.98 -3.54 -14.04
C THR A 59 -45.18 -2.33 -13.58
N LEU A 60 -44.01 -2.50 -12.92
CA LEU A 60 -43.15 -1.39 -12.48
C LEU A 60 -41.88 -1.19 -13.36
N VAL A 61 -41.67 -2.01 -14.42
CA VAL A 61 -40.46 -1.96 -15.28
C VAL A 61 -40.77 -1.42 -16.70
N THR A 62 -42.00 -1.00 -17.00
CA THR A 62 -42.29 -0.39 -18.32
C THR A 62 -42.24 1.14 -18.29
N GLY A 63 -41.05 1.67 -18.06
CA GLY A 63 -40.88 3.13 -18.10
C GLY A 63 -39.42 3.58 -18.14
N SER A 64 -38.62 3.03 -19.05
CA SER A 64 -37.40 3.69 -19.60
C SER A 64 -36.69 2.71 -20.55
N CYS A 65 -37.11 2.72 -21.81
CA CYS A 65 -36.27 2.24 -22.91
C CYS A 65 -35.14 3.24 -23.13
N LEU A 66 -33.96 2.95 -22.59
CA LEU A 66 -32.70 3.48 -23.13
C LEU A 66 -32.18 2.48 -24.14
N ALA A 67 -32.00 2.97 -25.36
CA ALA A 67 -31.57 2.23 -26.54
C ALA A 67 -30.27 1.45 -26.27
N ALA A 68 -30.28 0.17 -26.57
CA ALA A 68 -29.09 -0.66 -26.62
C ALA A 68 -28.19 -0.19 -27.78
N GLU A 69 -26.96 0.21 -27.47
CA GLU A 69 -25.91 0.48 -28.42
C GLU A 69 -25.46 -0.86 -29.06
N PRO A 70 -25.31 -0.92 -30.40
CA PRO A 70 -24.84 -2.14 -31.07
C PRO A 70 -23.36 -2.36 -30.81
N ALA A 71 -22.97 -3.61 -30.59
CA ALA A 71 -21.61 -4.06 -30.42
C ALA A 71 -20.69 -3.59 -31.55
N PRO A 72 -19.43 -3.20 -31.28
CA PRO A 72 -18.52 -2.75 -32.31
C PRO A 72 -18.13 -3.90 -33.24
N GLN A 73 -18.42 -3.75 -34.53
CA GLN A 73 -17.90 -4.59 -35.60
C GLN A 73 -16.39 -4.42 -35.71
N ALA A 74 -15.69 -5.53 -35.86
CA ALA A 74 -14.25 -5.58 -36.10
C ALA A 74 -13.86 -4.74 -37.32
N ALA A 75 -13.06 -3.70 -37.12
CA ALA A 75 -12.50 -2.88 -38.19
C ALA A 75 -11.41 -3.66 -38.94
N ALA A 76 -11.48 -3.62 -40.26
CA ALA A 76 -10.48 -4.15 -41.19
C ALA A 76 -9.11 -3.45 -41.01
N PRO A 77 -7.96 -4.10 -41.28
CA PRO A 77 -6.64 -3.52 -41.08
C PRO A 77 -6.39 -2.36 -42.05
N ALA A 78 -5.95 -1.23 -41.52
CA ALA A 78 -5.54 -0.06 -42.27
C ALA A 78 -4.25 -0.33 -43.08
N PRO A 79 -4.05 0.31 -44.25
CA PRO A 79 -2.86 0.12 -45.07
C PRO A 79 -1.60 0.66 -44.42
N ALA A 80 -0.47 -0.06 -44.61
CA ALA A 80 0.84 0.23 -44.11
C ALA A 80 1.31 1.64 -44.51
N ARG A 81 1.68 2.42 -43.50
CA ARG A 81 2.28 3.75 -43.65
C ARG A 81 3.73 3.61 -44.09
N ALA A 82 4.13 4.35 -45.10
CA ALA A 82 5.50 4.46 -45.58
C ALA A 82 6.49 4.89 -44.51
N PRO A 83 7.78 4.48 -44.54
CA PRO A 83 8.77 4.82 -43.55
C PRO A 83 9.04 6.33 -43.56
N GLY A 84 8.65 6.98 -42.46
CA GLY A 84 8.92 8.40 -42.23
C GLY A 84 10.40 8.60 -41.87
N VAL A 85 10.96 9.67 -42.44
CA VAL A 85 12.29 10.20 -42.16
C VAL A 85 12.56 10.27 -40.66
N PRO A 86 13.71 9.75 -40.14
CA PRO A 86 14.05 9.84 -38.74
C PRO A 86 14.21 11.31 -38.32
N PRO A 87 13.74 11.69 -37.12
CA PRO A 87 13.93 13.04 -36.60
C PRO A 87 15.42 13.30 -36.34
N PRO A 88 15.87 14.58 -36.40
CA PRO A 88 17.27 14.93 -36.30
C PRO A 88 17.86 14.47 -34.98
N SER A 89 19.07 13.94 -35.08
CA SER A 89 19.92 13.43 -34.00
C SER A 89 19.95 14.39 -32.82
N ARG A 90 19.41 13.96 -31.70
CA ARG A 90 19.64 14.64 -30.42
C ARG A 90 21.15 14.62 -30.13
N SER A 91 21.68 15.77 -29.76
CA SER A 91 23.00 16.01 -29.22
C SER A 91 23.52 14.82 -28.41
N ILE A 92 24.81 14.54 -28.53
CA ILE A 92 25.57 13.57 -27.77
C ILE A 92 25.42 13.90 -26.28
N ALA A 93 24.29 13.48 -25.70
CA ALA A 93 24.13 13.40 -24.27
C ALA A 93 25.05 12.29 -23.81
N THR A 94 25.94 12.58 -22.89
CA THR A 94 26.74 11.58 -22.18
C THR A 94 25.80 10.44 -21.76
N ASN A 95 26.07 9.23 -22.27
CA ASN A 95 25.21 8.05 -22.04
C ASN A 95 25.28 7.56 -20.57
N ALA A 96 25.88 8.37 -19.67
CA ALA A 96 26.08 8.06 -18.27
C ALA A 96 24.73 8.11 -17.51
N LEU A 97 24.45 7.05 -16.75
CA LEU A 97 23.28 6.97 -15.89
C LEU A 97 23.36 8.00 -14.77
N THR A 98 22.30 8.78 -14.59
CA THR A 98 22.20 9.76 -13.51
C THR A 98 21.25 9.28 -12.41
N ILE A 99 21.46 9.77 -11.18
CA ILE A 99 20.55 9.48 -10.07
C ILE A 99 19.11 9.96 -10.37
N HIS A 100 18.95 11.08 -11.06
CA HIS A 100 17.63 11.61 -11.44
C HIS A 100 16.87 10.65 -12.34
N GLU A 101 17.53 10.02 -13.32
CA GLU A 101 16.92 9.03 -14.20
C GLU A 101 16.41 7.81 -13.42
N VAL A 102 17.21 7.34 -12.44
CA VAL A 102 16.80 6.23 -11.55
C VAL A 102 15.60 6.63 -10.70
N LEU A 103 15.62 7.82 -10.09
CA LEU A 103 14.52 8.29 -9.25
C LEU A 103 13.24 8.55 -10.05
N ASP A 104 13.35 9.06 -11.28
CA ASP A 104 12.21 9.24 -12.16
C ASP A 104 11.61 7.91 -12.61
N SER A 105 12.46 6.90 -12.87
CA SER A 105 12.00 5.54 -13.10
C SER A 105 11.27 4.97 -11.87
N VAL A 106 11.78 5.19 -10.65
CA VAL A 106 11.13 4.76 -9.40
C VAL A 106 9.77 5.42 -9.24
N ARG A 107 9.66 6.72 -9.52
CA ARG A 107 8.40 7.46 -9.40
C ARG A 107 7.35 7.03 -10.42
N GLY A 108 7.78 6.73 -11.65
CA GLY A 108 6.87 6.49 -12.78
C GLY A 108 6.60 5.04 -13.13
N GLN A 109 7.56 4.13 -12.85
CA GLN A 109 7.56 2.79 -13.44
C GLN A 109 7.86 1.66 -12.44
N TYR A 110 8.20 1.98 -11.18
CA TYR A 110 8.51 0.98 -10.18
C TYR A 110 7.23 0.33 -9.63
N PRO A 111 7.00 -0.99 -9.84
CA PRO A 111 5.73 -1.62 -9.49
C PRO A 111 5.32 -1.48 -8.04
N PRO A 112 6.22 -1.57 -7.02
CA PRO A 112 5.82 -1.33 -5.64
C PRO A 112 5.37 0.12 -5.39
N MET A 113 5.93 1.11 -6.12
CA MET A 113 5.47 2.50 -6.05
C MET A 113 4.08 2.66 -6.64
N LEU A 114 3.83 2.04 -7.81
CA LEU A 114 2.52 2.05 -8.46
C LEU A 114 1.47 1.34 -7.60
N ALA A 115 1.84 0.20 -7.00
CA ALA A 115 0.98 -0.52 -6.06
C ALA A 115 0.64 0.34 -4.82
N ALA A 116 1.62 1.07 -4.27
CA ALA A 116 1.38 1.99 -3.16
C ALA A 116 0.38 3.10 -3.55
N LEU A 117 0.48 3.66 -4.75
CA LEU A 117 -0.44 4.70 -5.22
C LEU A 117 -1.88 4.18 -5.40
N ILE A 118 -2.07 2.90 -5.74
CA ILE A 118 -3.39 2.26 -5.87
C ILE A 118 -4.12 2.17 -4.52
N GLU A 119 -3.41 2.22 -3.38
CA GLU A 119 -4.06 2.24 -2.04
C GLU A 119 -5.06 3.40 -1.90
N ARG A 120 -4.87 4.51 -2.61
CA ARG A 120 -5.88 5.59 -2.69
C ARG A 120 -7.19 5.12 -3.28
N ASP A 121 -7.12 4.29 -4.34
CA ASP A 121 -8.32 3.76 -5.00
C ASP A 121 -9.01 2.73 -4.12
N VAL A 122 -8.23 1.91 -3.41
CA VAL A 122 -8.74 0.98 -2.40
C VAL A 122 -9.47 1.73 -1.29
N ALA A 123 -8.86 2.79 -0.76
CA ALA A 123 -9.47 3.61 0.28
C ALA A 123 -10.72 4.37 -0.23
N ALA A 124 -10.71 4.83 -1.49
CA ALA A 124 -11.89 5.42 -2.14
C ALA A 124 -13.02 4.40 -2.30
N GLY A 125 -12.70 3.15 -2.67
CA GLY A 125 -13.68 2.06 -2.73
C GLY A 125 -14.31 1.73 -1.37
N ARG A 126 -13.52 1.73 -0.29
CA ARG A 126 -14.02 1.57 1.09
C ARG A 126 -14.96 2.71 1.47
N LEU A 127 -14.62 3.96 1.11
CA LEU A 127 -15.50 5.10 1.34
C LEU A 127 -16.81 4.97 0.56
N GLN A 128 -16.76 4.57 -0.71
CA GLN A 128 -17.95 4.33 -1.52
C GLN A 128 -18.83 3.23 -0.91
N SER A 129 -18.23 2.14 -0.44
CA SER A 129 -18.95 1.07 0.28
C SER A 129 -19.65 1.59 1.55
N ALA A 130 -18.99 2.47 2.32
CA ALA A 130 -19.59 3.08 3.50
C ALA A 130 -20.74 4.05 3.13
N GLN A 131 -20.66 4.73 1.99
CA GLN A 131 -21.74 5.56 1.45
C GLN A 131 -22.94 4.71 1.03
N GLY A 132 -22.72 3.52 0.47
CA GLY A 132 -23.76 2.58 0.05
C GLY A 132 -24.66 2.10 1.19
N THR A 133 -24.27 2.29 2.46
CA THR A 133 -25.17 2.02 3.60
C THR A 133 -26.35 3.01 3.70
N PHE A 134 -26.29 4.10 2.94
CA PHE A 134 -27.36 5.11 2.83
C PHE A 134 -28.13 5.00 1.51
N ASP A 135 -27.84 3.99 0.67
CA ASP A 135 -28.57 3.79 -0.58
C ASP A 135 -30.01 3.37 -0.31
N LEU A 136 -30.89 3.69 -1.26
CA LEU A 136 -32.27 3.24 -1.24
C LEU A 136 -32.31 1.71 -1.34
N GLN A 137 -32.92 1.06 -0.35
CA GLN A 137 -33.04 -0.38 -0.29
C GLN A 137 -34.44 -0.83 -0.71
N PHE A 138 -34.51 -1.70 -1.72
CA PHE A 138 -35.71 -2.42 -2.04
C PHE A 138 -35.76 -3.72 -1.23
N PHE A 139 -36.93 -4.00 -0.64
CA PHE A 139 -37.17 -5.25 0.07
C PHE A 139 -38.48 -5.91 -0.40
N SER A 140 -38.50 -7.22 -0.37
CA SER A 140 -39.71 -8.03 -0.53
C SER A 140 -39.64 -9.19 0.47
N ARG A 141 -40.65 -9.30 1.29
CA ARG A 141 -40.76 -10.34 2.33
C ARG A 141 -42.01 -11.15 2.09
N LEU A 142 -41.89 -12.46 2.03
CA LEU A 142 -42.98 -13.42 1.95
C LEU A 142 -43.01 -14.20 3.26
N PHE A 143 -44.14 -14.12 3.95
CA PHE A 143 -44.43 -14.96 5.10
C PHE A 143 -45.63 -15.84 4.75
N ASP A 144 -45.42 -17.16 4.79
CA ASP A 144 -46.45 -18.16 4.53
C ASP A 144 -46.60 -19.10 5.74
N THR A 145 -47.86 -19.21 6.23
CA THR A 145 -48.22 -20.11 7.30
C THR A 145 -49.20 -21.15 6.72
N PRO A 146 -48.70 -22.22 6.07
CA PRO A 146 -49.53 -23.13 5.29
C PRO A 146 -50.40 -24.04 6.13
N SER A 147 -50.11 -24.20 7.44
CA SER A 147 -50.88 -25.05 8.35
C SER A 147 -51.04 -24.41 9.72
N GLY A 148 -52.11 -24.75 10.43
CA GLY A 148 -52.46 -24.20 11.75
C GLY A 148 -53.75 -23.43 11.74
N TYR A 149 -54.09 -22.83 12.87
CA TYR A 149 -55.32 -22.05 13.03
C TYR A 149 -55.33 -20.77 12.20
N TYR A 150 -54.18 -20.07 12.16
CA TYR A 150 -53.99 -18.83 11.39
C TYR A 150 -53.24 -19.13 10.09
N ARG A 151 -53.90 -19.78 9.13
CA ARG A 151 -53.30 -19.97 7.79
C ARG A 151 -53.34 -18.66 6.99
N SER A 152 -52.17 -18.19 6.61
CA SER A 152 -52.05 -16.90 5.90
C SER A 152 -50.79 -16.84 5.06
N THR A 153 -50.87 -16.10 3.98
CA THR A 153 -49.75 -15.69 3.17
C THR A 153 -49.67 -14.17 3.18
N THR A 154 -48.55 -13.61 3.60
CA THR A 154 -48.33 -12.15 3.60
C THR A 154 -47.15 -11.83 2.71
N VAL A 155 -47.35 -10.94 1.75
CA VAL A 155 -46.31 -10.36 0.91
C VAL A 155 -46.17 -8.89 1.28
N ASP A 156 -44.98 -8.50 1.68
CA ASP A 156 -44.63 -7.14 2.07
C ASP A 156 -43.45 -6.64 1.21
N THR A 157 -43.71 -5.71 0.29
CA THR A 157 -42.73 -5.20 -0.65
C THR A 157 -42.63 -3.68 -0.50
N GLY A 158 -41.39 -3.18 -0.54
CA GLY A 158 -41.22 -1.73 -0.36
C GLY A 158 -39.79 -1.27 -0.57
N VAL A 159 -39.60 0.00 -0.27
CA VAL A 159 -38.32 0.69 -0.28
C VAL A 159 -38.06 1.29 1.09
N GLU A 160 -36.82 1.30 1.51
CA GLU A 160 -36.34 1.87 2.76
C GLU A 160 -35.13 2.76 2.49
N GLN A 161 -35.16 3.99 2.99
CA GLN A 161 -34.09 4.96 2.87
C GLN A 161 -33.60 5.38 4.26
N PHE A 162 -32.33 5.05 4.56
CA PHE A 162 -31.65 5.60 5.73
C PHE A 162 -31.21 7.02 5.43
N THR A 163 -31.64 7.98 6.24
CA THR A 163 -31.26 9.38 6.04
C THR A 163 -30.02 9.74 6.87
N GLY A 164 -29.26 10.70 6.38
CA GLY A 164 -28.15 11.28 7.17
C GLY A 164 -28.61 12.18 8.30
N LEU A 165 -29.93 12.53 8.34
CA LEU A 165 -30.51 13.46 9.29
C LEU A 165 -30.96 12.70 10.55
N TRP A 166 -30.26 12.94 11.65
CA TRP A 166 -30.62 12.41 12.97
C TRP A 166 -30.82 10.89 13.03
N GLY A 167 -30.17 10.11 12.14
CA GLY A 167 -30.33 8.66 12.08
C GLY A 167 -31.70 8.16 11.66
N SER A 168 -32.55 9.04 11.11
CA SER A 168 -33.92 8.69 10.73
C SER A 168 -33.99 7.77 9.52
N THR A 169 -35.09 7.03 9.43
CA THR A 169 -35.37 6.09 8.33
C THR A 169 -36.74 6.44 7.75
N LEU A 170 -36.82 6.63 6.44
CA LEU A 170 -38.04 6.74 5.68
C LEU A 170 -38.32 5.41 4.97
N PHE A 171 -39.54 4.93 5.01
CA PHE A 171 -39.91 3.72 4.25
C PHE A 171 -41.28 3.91 3.58
N GLY A 172 -41.45 3.22 2.45
CA GLY A 172 -42.72 3.14 1.74
C GLY A 172 -42.88 1.76 1.14
N GLY A 173 -44.06 1.20 1.13
CA GLY A 173 -44.28 -0.14 0.65
C GLY A 173 -45.73 -0.50 0.41
N TYR A 174 -45.93 -1.71 -0.03
CA TYR A 174 -47.21 -2.32 -0.29
C TYR A 174 -47.28 -3.70 0.33
N ARG A 175 -48.31 -3.95 1.13
CA ARG A 175 -48.53 -5.21 1.80
C ARG A 175 -49.81 -5.85 1.35
N VAL A 176 -49.77 -7.13 1.06
CA VAL A 176 -50.94 -7.96 0.79
C VAL A 176 -50.96 -9.15 1.73
N ALA A 177 -52.04 -9.34 2.45
CA ALA A 177 -52.20 -10.50 3.32
C ALA A 177 -53.49 -11.25 2.92
N THR A 178 -53.32 -12.55 2.62
CA THR A 178 -54.40 -13.47 2.24
C THR A 178 -54.47 -14.63 3.21
N GLY A 179 -55.68 -15.10 3.56
CA GLY A 179 -55.86 -16.24 4.46
C GLY A 179 -57.25 -16.38 5.01
N GLY A 180 -57.57 -17.53 5.60
CA GLY A 180 -58.90 -17.83 6.14
C GLY A 180 -59.21 -17.16 7.47
N LEU A 181 -58.23 -17.12 8.36
CA LEU A 181 -58.30 -16.49 9.67
C LEU A 181 -57.02 -15.67 9.90
N LEU A 182 -57.06 -14.39 9.69
CA LEU A 182 -55.95 -13.47 9.98
C LEU A 182 -56.18 -12.82 11.36
N PRO A 183 -55.16 -12.79 12.24
CA PRO A 183 -55.31 -12.10 13.52
C PRO A 183 -55.59 -10.60 13.32
N ASP A 184 -56.43 -10.04 14.17
CA ASP A 184 -56.84 -8.64 14.09
C ASP A 184 -55.82 -7.69 14.71
N TYR A 185 -54.99 -8.22 15.57
CA TYR A 185 -53.93 -7.47 16.21
C TYR A 185 -52.70 -7.36 15.29
N GLU A 186 -51.89 -6.36 15.48
CA GLU A 186 -50.65 -6.05 14.74
C GLU A 186 -50.85 -5.79 13.23
N LYS A 187 -52.05 -5.41 12.80
CA LYS A 187 -52.33 -5.11 11.39
C LYS A 187 -51.92 -6.19 10.40
N SER A 188 -52.14 -7.43 10.76
CA SER A 188 -51.86 -8.57 9.89
C SER A 188 -52.90 -8.77 8.79
N ARG A 189 -54.05 -8.09 8.87
CA ARG A 189 -55.12 -8.13 7.86
C ARG A 189 -54.93 -7.05 6.82
N THR A 190 -55.26 -7.35 5.58
CA THR A 190 -55.46 -6.36 4.50
C THR A 190 -56.76 -6.66 3.77
N GLN A 191 -57.36 -5.65 3.12
CA GLN A 191 -58.45 -5.84 2.16
C GLN A 191 -57.94 -6.63 0.94
N GLY A 192 -58.86 -6.99 0.03
CA GLY A 192 -58.55 -7.88 -1.09
C GLY A 192 -57.42 -7.41 -2.01
N SER A 193 -57.28 -6.10 -2.19
CA SER A 193 -56.20 -5.52 -3.03
C SER A 193 -54.94 -5.18 -2.24
N GLY A 194 -54.96 -5.20 -0.90
CA GLY A 194 -53.81 -4.88 -0.07
C GLY A 194 -53.72 -3.44 0.42
N GLU A 195 -52.58 -3.08 1.02
CA GLU A 195 -52.35 -1.88 1.81
C GLU A 195 -51.05 -1.16 1.38
N PRO A 196 -51.12 -0.02 0.67
CA PRO A 196 -49.97 0.89 0.58
C PRO A 196 -49.70 1.52 1.94
N ARG A 197 -48.39 1.65 2.27
CA ARG A 197 -47.95 2.24 3.53
C ARG A 197 -46.73 3.11 3.35
N ILE A 198 -46.64 4.19 4.11
CA ILE A 198 -45.49 5.06 4.22
C ILE A 198 -45.23 5.34 5.69
N GLY A 199 -43.98 5.37 6.08
CA GLY A 199 -43.63 5.65 7.46
C GLY A 199 -42.26 6.27 7.62
N PHE A 200 -42.10 6.86 8.79
CA PHE A 200 -40.88 7.53 9.21
C PHE A 200 -40.54 7.09 10.62
N ARG A 201 -39.25 6.74 10.85
CA ARG A 201 -38.72 6.39 12.18
C ARG A 201 -37.59 7.35 12.54
N LEU A 202 -37.65 7.90 13.76
CA LEU A 202 -36.69 8.87 14.28
C LEU A 202 -36.14 8.39 15.63
N PRO A 203 -34.85 8.09 15.77
CA PRO A 203 -34.23 7.88 17.07
C PRO A 203 -34.05 9.23 17.78
N LEU A 204 -34.64 9.35 18.98
CA LEU A 204 -34.66 10.60 19.74
C LEU A 204 -33.45 10.76 20.66
N LEU A 205 -32.88 9.66 21.19
CA LEU A 205 -31.74 9.67 22.11
C LEU A 205 -30.55 8.92 21.52
N ARG A 206 -30.46 7.59 21.74
CA ARG A 206 -29.44 6.77 21.16
C ARG A 206 -29.59 6.76 19.63
N ASP A 207 -28.44 6.79 18.91
CA ASP A 207 -28.37 6.83 17.45
C ASP A 207 -28.91 8.12 16.79
N GLY A 208 -29.39 9.12 17.60
CA GLY A 208 -29.80 10.43 17.11
C GLY A 208 -28.60 11.27 16.61
N SER A 209 -27.67 11.62 17.49
CA SER A 209 -26.54 12.48 17.14
C SER A 209 -25.49 11.77 16.27
N ILE A 210 -25.21 10.48 16.56
CA ILE A 210 -24.33 9.60 15.80
C ILE A 210 -24.81 8.16 15.93
N ASP A 211 -24.86 7.43 14.82
CA ASP A 211 -25.15 6.00 14.75
C ASP A 211 -24.00 5.22 14.11
N ARG A 212 -24.12 3.90 14.06
CA ARG A 212 -23.09 3.01 13.50
C ARG A 212 -22.79 3.32 12.02
N ARG A 213 -23.80 3.69 11.20
CA ARG A 213 -23.64 3.99 9.77
C ARG A 213 -22.89 5.30 9.57
N ARG A 214 -23.33 6.38 10.27
CA ARG A 214 -22.64 7.68 10.20
C ARG A 214 -21.21 7.59 10.76
N ALA A 215 -21.00 6.85 11.84
CA ALA A 215 -19.65 6.59 12.35
C ALA A 215 -18.79 5.82 11.36
N ALA A 216 -19.33 4.79 10.69
CA ALA A 216 -18.64 4.05 9.64
C ALA A 216 -18.26 4.96 8.46
N LEU A 217 -19.17 5.83 8.02
CA LEU A 217 -18.90 6.80 6.96
C LEU A 217 -17.81 7.81 7.36
N LEU A 218 -17.85 8.34 8.59
CA LEU A 218 -16.83 9.27 9.10
C LEU A 218 -15.46 8.58 9.19
N ARG A 219 -15.41 7.33 9.68
CA ARG A 219 -14.19 6.54 9.72
C ARG A 219 -13.63 6.28 8.32
N ALA A 220 -14.48 5.89 7.37
CA ALA A 220 -14.06 5.64 6.00
C ALA A 220 -13.50 6.91 5.31
N ARG A 221 -13.99 8.11 5.66
CA ARG A 221 -13.42 9.38 5.21
C ARG A 221 -12.01 9.58 5.77
N ILE A 222 -11.84 9.37 7.07
CA ILE A 222 -10.51 9.48 7.72
C ILE A 222 -9.56 8.40 7.19
N GLU A 223 -10.04 7.18 6.95
CA GLU A 223 -9.23 6.09 6.35
C GLU A 223 -8.77 6.42 4.92
N LYS A 224 -9.60 7.14 4.15
CA LYS A 224 -9.16 7.67 2.85
C LYS A 224 -8.02 8.66 3.01
N ASP A 225 -8.08 9.56 3.99
CA ASP A 225 -7.02 10.53 4.27
C ASP A 225 -5.77 9.86 4.87
N LEU A 226 -5.92 8.72 5.56
CA LEU A 226 -4.83 7.89 6.08
C LEU A 226 -3.99 7.20 4.98
N ALA A 227 -4.54 7.00 3.79
CA ALA A 227 -3.82 6.41 2.67
C ALA A 227 -2.60 7.26 2.27
N ASP A 228 -2.72 8.59 2.26
CA ASP A 228 -1.65 9.50 1.85
C ASP A 228 -0.39 9.41 2.72
N PRO A 229 -0.43 9.51 4.06
CA PRO A 229 0.77 9.34 4.89
C PRO A 229 1.39 7.94 4.79
N ILE A 230 0.61 6.89 4.55
CA ILE A 230 1.13 5.54 4.34
C ILE A 230 1.91 5.48 3.02
N ILE A 231 1.34 6.00 1.95
CA ILE A 231 1.98 6.09 0.63
C ILE A 231 3.27 6.91 0.71
N HIS A 232 3.22 8.09 1.36
CA HIS A 232 4.39 8.96 1.51
C HIS A 232 5.54 8.27 2.25
N ARG A 233 5.24 7.49 3.28
CA ARG A 233 6.27 6.71 3.98
C ARG A 233 6.95 5.71 3.05
N GLN A 234 6.18 4.97 2.27
CA GLN A 234 6.72 4.02 1.31
C GLN A 234 7.54 4.71 0.21
N GLN A 235 7.09 5.87 -0.29
CA GLN A 235 7.83 6.65 -1.27
C GLN A 235 9.20 7.07 -0.75
N ILE A 236 9.29 7.56 0.49
CA ILE A 236 10.56 7.91 1.13
C ILE A 236 11.48 6.70 1.18
N ASP A 237 10.98 5.54 1.62
CA ASP A 237 11.77 4.32 1.73
C ASP A 237 12.25 3.80 0.36
N PHE A 238 11.42 3.88 -0.69
CA PHE A 238 11.81 3.50 -2.05
C PHE A 238 12.88 4.40 -2.64
N ILE A 239 12.72 5.73 -2.49
CA ILE A 239 13.71 6.73 -2.96
C ILE A 239 15.04 6.50 -2.24
N ARG A 240 15.03 6.34 -0.92
CA ARG A 240 16.21 6.05 -0.11
C ARG A 240 16.94 4.79 -0.59
N THR A 241 16.20 3.69 -0.77
CA THR A 241 16.76 2.39 -1.19
C THR A 241 17.30 2.45 -2.62
N ALA A 242 16.61 3.10 -3.54
CA ALA A 242 17.06 3.29 -4.91
C ALA A 242 18.34 4.14 -4.97
N THR A 243 18.43 5.20 -4.16
CA THR A 243 19.62 6.05 -4.04
C THR A 243 20.82 5.24 -3.54
N ALA A 244 20.64 4.45 -2.49
CA ALA A 244 21.68 3.56 -1.98
C ALA A 244 22.11 2.52 -3.04
N GLY A 245 21.16 1.96 -3.79
CA GLY A 245 21.42 1.03 -4.90
C GLY A 245 22.24 1.65 -6.02
N TYR A 246 21.91 2.89 -6.42
CA TYR A 246 22.63 3.61 -7.45
C TYR A 246 24.09 3.88 -7.06
N TYR A 247 24.35 4.43 -5.86
CA TYR A 247 25.72 4.69 -5.42
C TYR A 247 26.50 3.41 -5.13
N GLY A 248 25.84 2.33 -4.69
CA GLY A 248 26.44 1.01 -4.59
C GLY A 248 26.89 0.45 -5.94
N TRP A 249 26.11 0.66 -7.01
CA TRP A 249 26.48 0.28 -8.37
C TRP A 249 27.65 1.12 -8.90
N LEU A 250 27.66 2.43 -8.66
CA LEU A 250 28.79 3.30 -9.02
C LEU A 250 30.08 2.85 -8.34
N ALA A 251 30.05 2.60 -7.03
CA ALA A 251 31.21 2.14 -6.27
C ALA A 251 31.74 0.80 -6.79
N ALA A 252 30.85 -0.15 -7.11
CA ALA A 252 31.26 -1.43 -7.69
C ALA A 252 31.89 -1.26 -9.07
N GLY A 253 31.43 -0.32 -9.88
CA GLY A 253 32.02 0.03 -11.17
C GLY A 253 33.41 0.63 -11.04
N GLU A 254 33.61 1.57 -10.08
CA GLU A 254 34.92 2.15 -9.81
C GLU A 254 35.91 1.14 -9.28
N ARG A 255 35.50 0.25 -8.37
CA ARG A 255 36.36 -0.85 -7.90
C ARG A 255 36.82 -1.77 -9.04
N LEU A 256 35.94 -2.04 -10.01
CA LEU A 256 36.32 -2.82 -11.20
C LEU A 256 37.35 -2.08 -12.02
N ARG A 257 37.18 -0.77 -12.28
CA ARG A 257 38.17 0.07 -13.00
C ARG A 257 39.55 0.05 -12.32
N LEU A 258 39.58 0.25 -11.00
CA LEU A 258 40.80 0.23 -10.20
C LEU A 258 41.48 -1.14 -10.25
N SER A 259 40.74 -2.24 -10.13
CA SER A 259 41.29 -3.61 -10.22
C SER A 259 41.88 -3.91 -11.60
N GLU A 260 41.21 -3.48 -12.68
CA GLU A 260 41.71 -3.61 -14.04
C GLU A 260 42.98 -2.77 -14.28
N ALA A 261 43.02 -1.55 -13.72
CA ALA A 261 44.18 -0.68 -13.80
C ALA A 261 45.40 -1.31 -13.08
N LEU A 262 45.19 -1.85 -11.88
CA LEU A 262 46.24 -2.51 -11.12
C LEU A 262 46.79 -3.78 -11.83
N LEU A 263 45.89 -4.56 -12.45
CA LEU A 263 46.28 -5.71 -13.28
C LEU A 263 47.11 -5.29 -14.49
N ARG A 264 46.72 -4.20 -15.16
CA ARG A 264 47.44 -3.67 -16.32
C ARG A 264 48.88 -3.29 -15.97
N ILE A 265 49.11 -2.60 -14.85
CA ILE A 265 50.46 -2.26 -14.35
C ILE A 265 51.32 -3.51 -14.20
N ALA A 266 50.82 -4.59 -13.60
CA ALA A 266 51.59 -5.83 -13.42
C ALA A 266 51.94 -6.53 -14.76
N ARG A 267 51.00 -6.48 -15.73
CA ARG A 267 51.22 -7.07 -17.06
C ARG A 267 52.25 -6.28 -17.88
N GLU A 268 52.16 -4.95 -17.86
CA GLU A 268 53.11 -4.06 -18.51
C GLU A 268 54.54 -4.27 -17.94
N ARG A 269 54.65 -4.39 -16.62
CA ARG A 269 55.92 -4.66 -15.96
C ARG A 269 56.52 -6.03 -16.37
N MET A 270 55.72 -7.05 -16.62
CA MET A 270 56.20 -8.38 -17.01
C MET A 270 57.09 -8.33 -18.27
N ALA A 271 56.76 -7.49 -19.24
CA ALA A 271 57.56 -7.33 -20.47
C ALA A 271 58.96 -6.79 -20.17
N ALA A 272 59.07 -5.75 -19.33
CA ALA A 272 60.34 -5.16 -18.91
C ALA A 272 61.19 -6.15 -18.09
N LEU A 273 60.58 -6.87 -17.15
CA LEU A 273 61.26 -7.88 -16.32
C LEU A 273 61.80 -9.05 -17.17
N ARG A 274 61.08 -9.48 -18.22
CA ARG A 274 61.59 -10.52 -19.14
C ARG A 274 62.88 -10.07 -19.85
N THR A 275 62.89 -8.86 -20.40
CA THR A 275 64.08 -8.31 -21.05
C THR A 275 65.26 -8.26 -20.08
N GLN A 276 65.05 -7.86 -18.85
CA GLN A 276 66.10 -7.83 -17.81
C GLN A 276 66.63 -9.23 -17.40
N ALA A 277 65.72 -10.21 -17.29
CA ALA A 277 66.06 -11.59 -16.96
C ALA A 277 66.84 -12.28 -18.09
N ASP A 278 66.42 -12.03 -19.35
CA ASP A 278 67.11 -12.61 -20.54
C ASP A 278 68.51 -12.03 -20.74
N SER A 279 68.72 -10.78 -20.34
CA SER A 279 70.05 -10.14 -20.29
C SER A 279 70.90 -10.50 -19.05
N GLY A 280 70.31 -11.32 -18.13
CA GLY A 280 71.06 -11.76 -16.93
C GLY A 280 71.15 -10.72 -15.81
N LEU A 281 70.42 -9.59 -15.93
CA LEU A 281 70.44 -8.51 -14.94
C LEU A 281 69.62 -8.84 -13.68
N ILE A 282 68.59 -9.71 -13.78
CA ILE A 282 67.77 -10.15 -12.63
C ILE A 282 67.59 -11.69 -12.63
N PRO A 283 67.45 -12.34 -11.47
CA PRO A 283 67.17 -13.77 -11.39
C PRO A 283 65.80 -14.12 -11.97
N LYS A 284 65.67 -15.29 -12.63
CA LYS A 284 64.39 -15.76 -13.21
C LYS A 284 63.26 -15.92 -12.20
N ILE A 285 63.52 -16.09 -10.90
CA ILE A 285 62.52 -16.19 -9.83
C ILE A 285 61.67 -14.93 -9.74
N VAL A 286 62.19 -13.76 -10.10
CA VAL A 286 61.47 -12.48 -10.14
C VAL A 286 60.32 -12.51 -11.16
N LEU A 287 60.52 -13.25 -12.29
CA LEU A 287 59.45 -13.47 -13.27
C LEU A 287 58.30 -14.30 -12.69
N THR A 288 58.68 -15.37 -11.94
CA THR A 288 57.69 -16.25 -11.29
C THR A 288 56.88 -15.48 -10.24
N ASP A 289 57.54 -14.61 -9.46
CA ASP A 289 56.85 -13.79 -8.46
C ASP A 289 55.88 -12.81 -9.11
N ASN A 290 56.31 -12.08 -10.15
CA ASN A 290 55.41 -11.18 -10.86
C ASN A 290 54.27 -11.93 -11.59
N GLN A 291 54.53 -13.17 -12.10
CA GLN A 291 53.48 -14.01 -12.70
C GLN A 291 52.43 -14.41 -11.65
N ARG A 292 52.85 -14.81 -10.45
CA ARG A 292 51.94 -15.09 -9.31
C ARG A 292 51.07 -13.86 -8.97
N LEU A 293 51.69 -12.68 -8.96
CA LEU A 293 50.97 -11.42 -8.72
C LEU A 293 49.93 -11.15 -9.81
N ILE A 294 50.24 -11.35 -11.09
CA ILE A 294 49.31 -11.23 -12.21
C ILE A 294 48.09 -12.13 -11.99
N VAL A 295 48.31 -13.43 -11.68
CA VAL A 295 47.21 -14.38 -11.43
C VAL A 295 46.33 -13.94 -10.24
N SER A 296 46.95 -13.45 -9.16
CA SER A 296 46.21 -12.90 -8.00
C SER A 296 45.34 -11.69 -8.38
N ARG A 297 45.88 -10.76 -9.19
CA ARG A 297 45.15 -9.58 -9.67
C ARG A 297 44.05 -9.94 -10.68
N GLU A 298 44.28 -10.98 -11.53
CA GLU A 298 43.23 -11.53 -12.41
C GLU A 298 42.05 -12.07 -11.61
N LEU A 299 42.30 -12.81 -10.53
CA LEU A 299 41.27 -13.28 -9.62
C LEU A 299 40.49 -12.12 -9.01
N ALA A 300 41.17 -11.05 -8.56
CA ALA A 300 40.52 -9.85 -8.03
C ALA A 300 39.63 -9.15 -9.07
N VAL A 301 40.08 -9.07 -10.34
CA VAL A 301 39.26 -8.51 -11.43
C VAL A 301 37.99 -9.35 -11.67
N VAL A 302 38.09 -10.68 -11.67
CA VAL A 302 36.92 -11.57 -11.83
C VAL A 302 35.92 -11.32 -10.69
N GLN A 303 36.38 -11.20 -9.45
CA GLN A 303 35.55 -10.92 -8.29
C GLN A 303 34.89 -9.52 -8.38
N ALA A 304 35.66 -8.50 -8.76
CA ALA A 304 35.15 -7.13 -8.93
C ALA A 304 34.10 -7.06 -10.05
N ARG A 305 34.32 -7.75 -11.18
CA ARG A 305 33.37 -7.87 -12.28
C ARG A 305 32.05 -8.49 -11.81
N ARG A 306 32.13 -9.62 -11.09
CA ARG A 306 30.94 -10.28 -10.54
C ARG A 306 30.16 -9.38 -9.57
N ARG A 307 30.86 -8.59 -8.73
CA ARG A 307 30.22 -7.62 -7.82
C ARG A 307 29.53 -6.50 -8.59
N PHE A 308 30.16 -5.99 -9.64
CA PHE A 308 29.57 -4.96 -10.52
C PHE A 308 28.30 -5.46 -11.22
N GLU A 309 28.34 -6.66 -11.80
CA GLU A 309 27.18 -7.31 -12.42
C GLU A 309 26.03 -7.50 -11.40
N ALA A 310 26.36 -7.96 -10.19
CA ALA A 310 25.37 -8.12 -9.13
C ALA A 310 24.72 -6.80 -8.72
N ALA A 311 25.52 -5.73 -8.61
CA ALA A 311 25.02 -4.40 -8.31
C ALA A 311 24.13 -3.84 -9.44
N GLY A 312 24.49 -4.08 -10.71
CA GLY A 312 23.68 -3.73 -11.88
C GLY A 312 22.34 -4.47 -11.90
N LEU A 313 22.34 -5.76 -11.57
CA LEU A 313 21.11 -6.55 -11.44
C LEU A 313 20.24 -6.05 -10.27
N ALA A 314 20.83 -5.70 -9.13
CA ALA A 314 20.07 -5.12 -8.02
C ALA A 314 19.49 -3.75 -8.38
N LEU A 315 20.23 -2.90 -9.08
CA LEU A 315 19.77 -1.59 -9.54
C LEU A 315 18.64 -1.71 -10.57
N SER A 316 18.62 -2.77 -11.41
CA SER A 316 17.58 -2.97 -12.42
C SER A 316 16.17 -3.14 -11.82
N LEU A 317 16.05 -3.46 -10.54
CA LEU A 317 14.76 -3.47 -9.86
C LEU A 317 14.14 -2.06 -9.82
N PHE A 318 14.97 -1.02 -9.77
CA PHE A 318 14.57 0.39 -9.68
C PHE A 318 14.62 1.10 -11.04
N LEU A 319 15.52 0.69 -11.93
CA LEU A 319 15.67 1.24 -13.27
C LEU A 319 14.84 0.43 -14.26
N ARG A 320 13.80 1.05 -14.82
CA ARG A 320 12.84 0.39 -15.71
C ARG A 320 12.65 1.18 -17.00
N ASP A 321 12.26 0.48 -18.06
CA ASP A 321 11.87 1.10 -19.32
C ASP A 321 10.42 1.59 -19.30
N GLY A 322 9.97 2.22 -20.40
CA GLY A 322 8.60 2.72 -20.53
C GLY A 322 7.51 1.62 -20.55
N GLN A 323 7.91 0.34 -20.56
CA GLN A 323 7.03 -0.83 -20.49
C GLN A 323 7.13 -1.53 -19.12
N GLU A 324 7.73 -0.88 -18.15
CA GLU A 324 7.95 -1.39 -16.78
C GLU A 324 8.89 -2.60 -16.69
N ASN A 325 9.69 -2.93 -17.74
CA ASN A 325 10.66 -4.01 -17.67
C ASN A 325 11.95 -3.55 -16.98
N PRO A 326 12.62 -4.42 -16.19
CA PRO A 326 13.90 -4.11 -15.57
C PRO A 326 14.99 -3.87 -16.62
N VAL A 327 15.75 -2.77 -16.47
CA VAL A 327 16.89 -2.45 -17.33
C VAL A 327 18.19 -2.58 -16.53
N VAL A 328 19.07 -3.49 -16.96
CA VAL A 328 20.38 -3.67 -16.32
C VAL A 328 21.34 -2.60 -16.82
N ALA A 329 21.81 -1.76 -15.90
CA ALA A 329 22.82 -0.75 -16.21
C ALA A 329 24.19 -1.40 -16.46
N GLY A 330 24.67 -1.31 -17.70
CA GLY A 330 25.96 -1.83 -18.13
C GLY A 330 27.13 -0.88 -17.82
N ARG A 331 28.33 -1.31 -18.20
CA ARG A 331 29.57 -0.52 -18.04
C ARG A 331 29.55 0.77 -18.88
N ASP A 332 28.89 0.76 -20.01
CA ASP A 332 28.71 1.90 -20.92
C ASP A 332 27.92 3.06 -20.30
N ARG A 333 27.15 2.75 -19.26
CA ARG A 333 26.34 3.72 -18.51
C ARG A 333 27.06 4.29 -17.28
N LEU A 334 28.27 3.80 -16.94
CA LEU A 334 29.06 4.34 -15.82
C LEU A 334 29.55 5.75 -16.13
N PRO A 335 29.37 6.73 -15.22
CA PRO A 335 30.00 8.04 -15.34
C PRO A 335 31.53 7.91 -15.30
N PRO A 336 32.24 8.92 -15.80
CA PRO A 336 33.72 8.89 -15.87
C PRO A 336 34.38 8.83 -14.48
N ALA A 337 33.75 9.41 -13.46
CA ALA A 337 34.22 9.40 -12.08
C ALA A 337 33.05 9.45 -11.11
N LEU A 338 33.25 8.96 -9.89
CA LEU A 338 32.32 9.14 -8.79
C LEU A 338 32.25 10.63 -8.42
N PRO A 339 31.05 11.24 -8.31
CA PRO A 339 30.94 12.65 -7.91
C PRO A 339 31.47 12.85 -6.49
N MET A 340 31.88 14.10 -6.18
CA MET A 340 32.31 14.44 -4.82
C MET A 340 31.06 14.60 -3.93
N PRO A 341 30.97 13.88 -2.79
CA PRO A 341 29.88 14.09 -1.84
C PRO A 341 29.96 15.48 -1.20
N GLU A 342 28.80 16.12 -1.03
CA GLU A 342 28.69 17.38 -0.31
C GLU A 342 28.55 17.13 1.19
N GLY A 343 29.02 18.05 2.02
CA GLY A 343 28.87 17.99 3.47
C GLY A 343 27.57 18.65 3.93
N PRO A 344 27.07 18.29 5.14
CA PRO A 344 25.91 18.93 5.71
C PRO A 344 26.20 20.37 6.18
N GLU A 345 25.20 21.23 6.10
CA GLU A 345 25.26 22.58 6.63
C GLU A 345 24.66 22.63 8.04
N ALA A 346 25.48 22.82 9.07
CA ALA A 346 25.08 22.77 10.48
C ALA A 346 24.01 23.81 10.84
N SER A 347 23.99 24.96 10.15
CA SER A 347 23.00 26.03 10.35
C SER A 347 21.56 25.60 10.07
N LEU A 348 21.35 24.61 9.21
CA LEU A 348 20.02 24.13 8.78
C LEU A 348 19.42 23.07 9.70
N LEU A 349 20.22 22.43 10.56
CA LEU A 349 19.77 21.29 11.36
C LEU A 349 18.50 21.59 12.19
N GLN A 350 18.45 22.75 12.84
CA GLN A 350 17.29 23.09 13.68
C GLN A 350 16.03 23.34 12.84
N GLN A 351 16.17 23.96 11.68
CA GLN A 351 15.05 24.15 10.75
C GLN A 351 14.56 22.81 10.20
N ASP A 352 15.47 21.91 9.88
CA ASP A 352 15.15 20.58 9.38
C ASP A 352 14.43 19.71 10.41
N ILE A 353 14.78 19.83 11.71
CA ILE A 353 14.04 19.17 12.80
C ILE A 353 12.60 19.71 12.85
N VAL A 354 12.40 21.03 12.82
CA VAL A 354 11.07 21.63 12.86
C VAL A 354 10.25 21.20 11.64
N ARG A 355 10.87 21.23 10.44
CA ARG A 355 10.22 20.75 9.21
C ARG A 355 9.84 19.28 9.33
N ALA A 356 10.74 18.42 9.77
CA ALA A 356 10.46 16.98 9.94
C ALA A 356 9.27 16.73 10.87
N LEU A 357 9.17 17.44 11.99
CA LEU A 357 8.07 17.32 12.95
C LEU A 357 6.71 17.75 12.37
N THR A 358 6.70 18.57 11.31
CA THR A 358 5.46 19.03 10.66
C THR A 358 5.07 18.20 9.44
N VAL A 359 6.06 17.73 8.66
CA VAL A 359 5.84 17.13 7.34
C VAL A 359 5.87 15.61 7.37
N ARG A 360 6.53 14.98 8.36
CA ARG A 360 6.68 13.52 8.39
C ARG A 360 5.35 12.79 8.43
N PRO A 361 5.20 11.76 7.58
CA PRO A 361 3.95 11.00 7.44
C PRO A 361 3.53 10.30 8.73
N GLU A 362 4.47 9.92 9.60
CA GLU A 362 4.17 9.26 10.87
C GLU A 362 3.38 10.16 11.82
N VAL A 363 3.71 11.45 11.88
CA VAL A 363 2.99 12.43 12.71
C VAL A 363 1.57 12.63 12.20
N ARG A 364 1.42 12.79 10.87
CA ARG A 364 0.12 12.95 10.24
C ARG A 364 -0.75 11.70 10.42
N ARG A 365 -0.18 10.50 10.26
CA ARG A 365 -0.88 9.23 10.49
C ARG A 365 -1.43 9.11 11.91
N LEU A 366 -0.63 9.45 12.92
CA LEU A 366 -1.06 9.39 14.32
C LEU A 366 -2.14 10.44 14.63
N GLY A 367 -2.07 11.63 14.02
CA GLY A 367 -3.12 12.64 14.13
C GLY A 367 -4.46 12.15 13.56
N LEU A 368 -4.46 11.60 12.33
CA LEU A 368 -5.65 11.02 11.72
C LEU A 368 -6.18 9.79 12.49
N THR A 369 -5.28 9.01 13.12
CA THR A 369 -5.69 7.92 14.02
C THR A 369 -6.43 8.47 15.24
N GLN A 370 -5.98 9.60 15.79
CA GLN A 370 -6.68 10.29 16.88
C GLN A 370 -8.08 10.72 16.43
N ASP A 371 -8.20 11.34 15.25
CA ASP A 371 -9.51 11.78 14.72
C ASP A 371 -10.47 10.60 14.56
N ARG A 372 -9.98 9.44 14.11
CA ARG A 372 -10.78 8.21 14.01
C ARG A 372 -11.26 7.74 15.39
N LEU A 373 -10.36 7.70 16.37
CA LEU A 373 -10.70 7.32 17.76
C LEU A 373 -11.70 8.30 18.40
N GLU A 374 -11.65 9.58 18.05
CA GLU A 374 -12.64 10.57 18.49
C GLU A 374 -14.04 10.29 17.91
N VAL A 375 -14.14 9.80 16.67
CA VAL A 375 -15.41 9.31 16.10
C VAL A 375 -15.91 8.11 16.90
N ASP A 376 -15.01 7.16 17.20
CA ASP A 376 -15.35 5.97 18.00
C ASP A 376 -15.78 6.35 19.43
N ARG A 377 -15.13 7.32 20.06
CA ARG A 377 -15.52 7.85 21.38
C ARG A 377 -16.92 8.46 21.36
N ARG A 378 -17.22 9.28 20.34
CA ARG A 378 -18.55 9.87 20.18
C ARG A 378 -19.64 8.80 20.02
N LEU A 379 -19.37 7.77 19.21
CA LEU A 379 -20.28 6.64 19.05
C LEU A 379 -20.45 5.86 20.36
N ALA A 380 -19.36 5.52 21.05
CA ALA A 380 -19.39 4.79 22.32
C ALA A 380 -20.17 5.55 23.41
N LYS A 381 -19.97 6.87 23.51
CA LYS A 381 -20.74 7.72 24.45
C LYS A 381 -22.22 7.79 24.09
N ASN A 382 -22.55 7.84 22.80
CA ASN A 382 -23.96 7.79 22.36
C ASN A 382 -24.62 6.45 22.71
N GLN A 383 -23.89 5.35 22.66
CA GLN A 383 -24.41 4.03 23.04
C GLN A 383 -24.71 3.86 24.54
N LEU A 384 -24.27 4.77 25.39
CA LEU A 384 -24.69 4.83 26.80
C LEU A 384 -26.13 5.31 26.99
N LEU A 385 -26.67 6.02 25.99
CA LEU A 385 -28.04 6.54 26.04
C LEU A 385 -29.07 5.42 25.91
N PRO A 386 -30.27 5.59 26.50
CA PRO A 386 -31.38 4.72 26.23
C PRO A 386 -31.77 4.78 24.73
N ASN A 387 -32.31 3.69 24.21
CA ASN A 387 -32.93 3.69 22.90
C ASN A 387 -34.35 4.24 23.04
N LEU A 388 -34.63 5.37 22.43
CA LEU A 388 -35.94 5.98 22.37
C LEU A 388 -36.23 6.33 20.92
N ASP A 389 -37.08 5.51 20.29
CA ASP A 389 -37.45 5.65 18.89
C ASP A 389 -38.89 6.15 18.81
N ALA A 390 -39.13 7.16 18.00
CA ALA A 390 -40.48 7.59 17.61
C ALA A 390 -40.74 7.17 16.15
N GLY A 391 -41.92 6.69 15.86
CA GLY A 391 -42.34 6.29 14.52
C GLY A 391 -43.73 6.77 14.18
N VAL A 392 -43.91 7.11 12.91
CA VAL A 392 -45.22 7.42 12.33
C VAL A 392 -45.36 6.59 11.07
N THR A 393 -46.49 5.89 10.95
CA THR A 393 -46.83 5.12 9.74
C THR A 393 -48.25 5.51 9.32
N ALA A 394 -48.42 5.82 8.05
CA ALA A 394 -49.72 6.01 7.43
C ALA A 394 -49.99 4.90 6.43
N SER A 395 -51.16 4.31 6.46
CA SER A 395 -51.56 3.25 5.56
C SER A 395 -53.06 3.33 5.23
N ARG A 396 -53.44 2.69 4.12
CA ARG A 396 -54.84 2.58 3.73
C ARG A 396 -55.08 1.29 2.96
N ASP A 397 -56.09 0.54 3.36
CA ASP A 397 -56.51 -0.67 2.69
C ASP A 397 -57.37 -0.40 1.45
N TYR A 398 -57.18 -1.18 0.38
CA TYR A 398 -57.91 -1.10 -0.88
C TYR A 398 -58.49 -2.47 -1.28
N GLY A 399 -59.58 -2.46 -2.04
CA GLY A 399 -60.22 -3.64 -2.62
C GLY A 399 -61.58 -3.96 -2.04
N ASP A 400 -62.06 -5.20 -2.30
CA ASP A 400 -63.34 -5.67 -1.79
C ASP A 400 -63.39 -5.59 -0.28
N ARG A 401 -64.49 -5.03 0.24
CA ARG A 401 -64.74 -4.82 1.67
C ARG A 401 -64.91 -6.16 2.42
N ARG A 402 -63.82 -6.88 2.56
CA ARG A 402 -63.78 -8.12 3.32
C ARG A 402 -63.95 -7.88 4.81
N TYR A 403 -63.50 -6.71 5.27
CA TYR A 403 -63.59 -6.24 6.65
C TYR A 403 -64.17 -4.83 6.64
N LYS A 404 -65.32 -4.64 7.28
CA LYS A 404 -66.09 -3.38 7.23
C LYS A 404 -65.37 -2.20 7.90
N ASP A 405 -64.51 -2.48 8.81
CA ASP A 405 -63.82 -1.56 9.70
C ASP A 405 -62.48 -1.03 9.14
N GLN A 406 -62.00 -1.57 8.00
CA GLN A 406 -60.71 -1.21 7.40
C GLN A 406 -60.86 -0.42 6.10
N THR A 407 -61.66 0.65 6.11
CA THR A 407 -61.93 1.47 4.91
C THR A 407 -61.28 2.85 4.97
N GLU A 408 -60.80 3.26 6.12
CA GLU A 408 -60.25 4.60 6.36
C GLU A 408 -58.71 4.58 6.28
N THR A 409 -58.14 5.78 6.10
CA THR A 409 -56.70 5.96 6.23
C THR A 409 -56.33 5.86 7.71
N GLU A 410 -55.45 4.93 8.02
CA GLU A 410 -54.97 4.72 9.37
C GLU A 410 -53.60 5.39 9.56
N VAL A 411 -53.46 6.14 10.64
CA VAL A 411 -52.19 6.74 11.05
C VAL A 411 -51.82 6.15 12.41
N GLN A 412 -50.71 5.41 12.43
CA GLN A 412 -50.15 4.84 13.64
C GLN A 412 -48.95 5.66 14.10
N VAL A 413 -48.97 6.12 15.34
CA VAL A 413 -47.85 6.77 16.02
C VAL A 413 -47.36 5.83 17.13
N GLY A 414 -46.09 5.54 17.14
CA GLY A 414 -45.47 4.67 18.13
C GLY A 414 -44.23 5.29 18.76
N VAL A 415 -44.02 5.01 20.03
CA VAL A 415 -42.78 5.35 20.74
C VAL A 415 -42.29 4.08 21.42
N GLU A 416 -41.04 3.72 21.14
CA GLU A 416 -40.38 2.57 21.76
C GLU A 416 -39.23 3.03 22.65
N LEU A 417 -39.28 2.63 23.93
CA LEU A 417 -38.19 2.87 24.89
C LEU A 417 -37.53 1.54 25.29
N ARG A 418 -36.23 1.42 25.05
CA ARG A 418 -35.43 0.27 25.47
C ARG A 418 -34.22 0.74 26.29
N VAL A 419 -34.13 0.32 27.53
CA VAL A 419 -33.09 0.73 28.48
C VAL A 419 -32.31 -0.48 28.96
N PRO A 420 -31.05 -0.66 28.55
CA PRO A 420 -30.18 -1.69 29.13
C PRO A 420 -29.82 -1.27 30.57
N LEU A 421 -30.21 -2.07 31.57
CA LEU A 421 -30.03 -1.70 32.97
C LEU A 421 -28.54 -1.66 33.38
N GLN A 422 -27.75 -2.67 33.02
CA GLN A 422 -26.35 -2.78 33.44
C GLN A 422 -25.38 -1.94 32.61
N ARG A 423 -25.66 -1.69 31.33
CA ARG A 423 -24.84 -0.89 30.38
C ARG A 423 -23.36 -1.31 30.33
N ARG A 424 -23.01 -2.57 30.67
CA ARG A 424 -21.61 -3.03 30.77
C ARG A 424 -20.89 -2.93 29.43
N GLU A 425 -21.54 -3.34 28.33
CA GLU A 425 -20.99 -3.25 26.97
C GLU A 425 -20.63 -1.81 26.60
N ALA A 426 -21.58 -0.88 26.75
CA ALA A 426 -21.35 0.52 26.40
C ALA A 426 -20.29 1.19 27.30
N LYS A 427 -20.29 0.90 28.61
CA LYS A 427 -19.26 1.40 29.53
C LYS A 427 -17.89 0.84 29.19
N GLY A 428 -17.79 -0.47 28.90
CA GLY A 428 -16.56 -1.12 28.47
C GLY A 428 -16.01 -0.52 27.17
N ARG A 429 -16.89 -0.25 26.19
CA ARG A 429 -16.49 0.38 24.94
C ARG A 429 -15.97 1.81 25.11
N VAL A 430 -16.59 2.62 25.99
CA VAL A 430 -16.07 3.95 26.31
C VAL A 430 -14.68 3.87 26.96
N ALA A 431 -14.51 3.01 27.98
CA ALA A 431 -13.23 2.84 28.63
C ALA A 431 -12.13 2.34 27.67
N GLU A 432 -12.47 1.39 26.78
CA GLU A 432 -11.56 0.90 25.74
C GLU A 432 -11.08 2.04 24.82
N VAL A 433 -12.00 2.85 24.28
CA VAL A 433 -11.64 3.92 23.36
C VAL A 433 -10.88 5.06 24.06
N GLU A 434 -11.23 5.38 25.31
CA GLU A 434 -10.50 6.38 26.10
C GLU A 434 -9.06 5.91 26.39
N ALA A 435 -8.85 4.62 26.69
CA ALA A 435 -7.51 4.04 26.83
C ALA A 435 -6.73 4.06 25.50
N GLN A 436 -7.37 3.77 24.37
CA GLN A 436 -6.75 3.86 23.03
C GLN A 436 -6.35 5.30 22.66
N LEU A 437 -7.14 6.30 23.05
CA LEU A 437 -6.79 7.72 22.88
C LEU A 437 -5.56 8.10 23.69
N GLU A 438 -5.47 7.64 24.95
CA GLU A 438 -4.29 7.87 25.78
C GLU A 438 -3.07 7.16 25.20
N GLN A 439 -3.20 5.90 24.78
CA GLN A 439 -2.14 5.17 24.10
C GLN A 439 -1.63 5.95 22.87
N ASN A 440 -2.54 6.39 22.00
CA ASN A 440 -2.17 7.17 20.80
C ASN A 440 -1.47 8.49 21.17
N ALA A 441 -1.86 9.16 22.25
CA ALA A 441 -1.19 10.37 22.73
C ALA A 441 0.26 10.07 23.15
N ARG A 442 0.53 8.95 23.83
CA ARG A 442 1.88 8.50 24.18
C ARG A 442 2.69 8.14 22.93
N GLU A 443 2.08 7.47 21.98
CA GLU A 443 2.70 7.15 20.68
C GLU A 443 3.06 8.42 19.90
N GLN A 444 2.21 9.45 19.91
CA GLN A 444 2.51 10.74 19.29
C GLN A 444 3.71 11.43 19.95
N GLN A 445 3.77 11.42 21.27
CA GLN A 445 4.91 11.96 22.01
C GLN A 445 6.20 11.23 21.64
N PHE A 446 6.20 9.91 21.71
CA PHE A 446 7.36 9.08 21.37
C PHE A 446 7.78 9.24 19.90
N ALA A 447 6.82 9.34 18.99
CA ALA A 447 7.11 9.57 17.57
C ALA A 447 7.84 10.89 17.34
N ARG A 448 7.46 11.97 18.04
CA ARG A 448 8.15 13.26 17.97
C ARG A 448 9.58 13.17 18.50
N ASP A 449 9.78 12.51 19.65
CA ASP A 449 11.10 12.32 20.23
C ASP A 449 12.00 11.48 19.30
N ARG A 450 11.44 10.40 18.74
CA ARG A 450 12.14 9.54 17.78
C ARG A 450 12.52 10.30 16.51
N ILE A 451 11.63 11.12 15.96
CA ILE A 451 11.93 11.93 14.76
C ILE A 451 13.10 12.88 15.04
N GLN A 452 13.11 13.56 16.19
CA GLN A 452 14.22 14.45 16.56
C GLN A 452 15.53 13.68 16.70
N ALA A 453 15.50 12.50 17.30
CA ALA A 453 16.67 11.64 17.43
C ALA A 453 17.17 11.15 16.06
N GLU A 454 16.28 10.67 15.19
CA GLU A 454 16.61 10.20 13.85
C GLU A 454 17.24 11.31 12.98
N VAL A 455 16.71 12.54 13.03
CA VAL A 455 17.27 13.66 12.26
C VAL A 455 18.66 14.03 12.79
N ARG A 456 18.85 14.06 14.11
CA ARG A 456 20.17 14.35 14.69
C ARG A 456 21.18 13.26 14.42
N ASP A 457 20.79 11.99 14.52
CA ASP A 457 21.63 10.83 14.25
C ASP A 457 22.07 10.79 12.79
N SER A 458 21.11 10.91 11.85
CA SER A 458 21.41 10.93 10.42
C SER A 458 22.25 12.14 10.01
N PHE A 459 22.08 13.31 10.64
CA PHE A 459 22.95 14.46 10.46
C PHE A 459 24.38 14.17 10.94
N SER A 460 24.53 13.61 12.13
CA SER A 460 25.82 13.24 12.70
C SER A 460 26.53 12.19 11.84
N ALA A 461 25.80 11.17 11.37
CA ALA A 461 26.32 10.14 10.49
C ALA A 461 26.79 10.73 9.15
N TRP A 462 26.02 11.64 8.53
CA TRP A 462 26.42 12.31 7.30
C TRP A 462 27.63 13.23 7.50
N SER A 463 27.68 13.99 8.60
CA SER A 463 28.83 14.83 8.94
C SER A 463 30.10 14.00 9.10
N ALA A 464 30.03 12.90 9.86
CA ALA A 464 31.16 12.01 10.05
C ALA A 464 31.61 11.33 8.75
N ALA A 465 30.65 10.88 7.92
CA ALA A 465 30.95 10.28 6.61
C ALA A 465 31.62 11.28 5.67
N HIS A 466 31.18 12.55 5.66
CA HIS A 466 31.82 13.59 4.87
C HIS A 466 33.24 13.89 5.34
N GLU A 467 33.49 13.96 6.65
CA GLU A 467 34.83 14.12 7.20
C GLU A 467 35.74 12.93 6.81
N GLN A 468 35.23 11.69 6.89
CA GLN A 468 35.94 10.51 6.42
C GLN A 468 36.30 10.60 4.93
N THR A 469 35.39 11.12 4.07
CA THR A 469 35.67 11.36 2.66
C THR A 469 36.89 12.29 2.46
N LEU A 470 36.97 13.37 3.22
CA LEU A 470 38.10 14.31 3.13
C LEU A 470 39.43 13.63 3.54
N GLN A 471 39.41 12.86 4.62
CA GLN A 471 40.60 12.12 5.08
C GLN A 471 40.99 10.99 4.13
N ALA A 472 40.03 10.26 3.60
CA ALA A 472 40.29 9.20 2.63
C ALA A 472 40.92 9.74 1.36
N ARG A 473 40.47 10.88 0.83
CA ARG A 473 41.06 11.53 -0.33
C ARG A 473 42.47 12.04 -0.07
N LEU A 474 42.75 12.55 1.13
CA LEU A 474 44.12 12.90 1.54
C LEU A 474 45.03 11.63 1.56
N ASN A 475 44.52 10.54 2.14
CA ASN A 475 45.22 9.27 2.19
C ASN A 475 45.52 8.74 0.77
N VAL A 476 44.56 8.78 -0.15
CA VAL A 476 44.76 8.41 -1.56
C VAL A 476 45.89 9.24 -2.18
N ARG A 477 45.88 10.55 -2.03
CA ARG A 477 46.91 11.43 -2.58
C ARG A 477 48.29 11.07 -2.08
N LEU A 478 48.45 10.88 -0.76
CA LEU A 478 49.75 10.50 -0.16
C LEU A 478 50.18 9.08 -0.58
N ALA A 479 49.26 8.13 -0.67
CA ALA A 479 49.56 6.77 -1.09
C ALA A 479 49.99 6.69 -2.56
N VAL A 480 49.36 7.48 -3.44
CA VAL A 480 49.73 7.58 -4.87
C VAL A 480 51.08 8.26 -5.02
N GLU A 481 51.37 9.35 -4.30
CA GLU A 481 52.67 10.02 -4.29
C GLU A 481 53.79 9.07 -3.87
N LEU A 482 53.56 8.26 -2.83
CA LEU A 482 54.52 7.24 -2.40
C LEU A 482 54.72 6.13 -3.44
N GLN A 483 53.65 5.71 -4.13
CA GLN A 483 53.72 4.74 -5.22
C GLN A 483 54.51 5.29 -6.40
N GLU A 484 54.29 6.52 -6.80
CA GLU A 484 55.02 7.18 -7.90
C GLU A 484 56.50 7.31 -7.58
N ALA A 485 56.85 7.77 -6.37
CA ALA A 485 58.24 7.87 -5.92
C ALA A 485 58.93 6.51 -5.90
N GLU A 486 58.25 5.43 -5.44
CA GLU A 486 58.82 4.09 -5.42
C GLU A 486 58.96 3.51 -6.85
N THR A 487 58.05 3.86 -7.76
CA THR A 487 58.14 3.48 -9.18
C THR A 487 59.36 4.10 -9.83
N GLU A 488 59.69 5.37 -9.55
CA GLU A 488 60.91 6.02 -10.02
C GLU A 488 62.19 5.39 -9.41
N ARG A 489 62.20 5.09 -8.11
CA ARG A 489 63.31 4.42 -7.45
C ARG A 489 63.54 3.06 -8.04
N PHE A 490 62.50 2.28 -8.32
CA PHE A 490 62.61 0.98 -8.98
C PHE A 490 63.16 1.10 -10.39
N ALA A 491 62.71 2.06 -11.17
CA ALA A 491 63.23 2.31 -12.51
C ALA A 491 64.74 2.66 -12.53
N ARG A 492 65.23 3.28 -11.46
CA ARG A 492 66.67 3.62 -11.27
C ARG A 492 67.48 2.48 -10.62
N GLY A 493 66.84 1.33 -10.29
CA GLY A 493 67.47 0.22 -9.59
C GLY A 493 67.79 0.48 -8.11
N ALA A 494 67.18 1.49 -7.50
CA ALA A 494 67.41 1.93 -6.12
C ALA A 494 66.46 1.25 -5.08
N THR A 495 65.64 0.32 -5.52
CA THR A 495 64.71 -0.46 -4.67
C THR A 495 64.38 -1.79 -5.33
N ASP A 496 63.80 -2.70 -4.56
CA ASP A 496 63.39 -4.01 -5.04
C ASP A 496 61.92 -4.07 -5.50
N LEU A 497 61.57 -5.18 -6.18
CA LEU A 497 60.19 -5.38 -6.69
C LEU A 497 59.16 -5.51 -5.56
N LEU A 498 59.56 -6.07 -4.40
CA LEU A 498 58.64 -6.25 -3.26
C LEU A 498 58.19 -4.90 -2.69
N ALA A 499 59.15 -3.98 -2.48
CA ALA A 499 58.83 -2.63 -1.99
C ALA A 499 57.86 -1.89 -2.95
N LEU A 500 58.10 -1.98 -4.27
CA LEU A 500 57.20 -1.41 -5.26
C LEU A 500 55.81 -2.04 -5.22
N GLN A 501 55.72 -3.39 -5.14
CA GLN A 501 54.44 -4.10 -5.05
C GLN A 501 53.63 -3.69 -3.80
N LEU A 502 54.31 -3.52 -2.65
CA LEU A 502 53.68 -3.07 -1.40
C LEU A 502 53.09 -1.64 -1.54
N ARG A 503 53.80 -0.71 -2.21
CA ARG A 503 53.30 0.66 -2.46
C ARG A 503 52.12 0.68 -3.43
N GLU A 504 52.17 -0.11 -4.50
CA GLU A 504 51.06 -0.27 -5.43
C GLU A 504 49.80 -0.81 -4.73
N GLN A 505 49.97 -1.85 -3.88
CA GLN A 505 48.87 -2.42 -3.14
C GLN A 505 48.29 -1.41 -2.14
N ALA A 506 49.16 -0.67 -1.41
CA ALA A 506 48.70 0.35 -0.48
C ALA A 506 47.93 1.51 -1.18
N ALA A 507 48.40 1.94 -2.36
CA ALA A 507 47.70 2.95 -3.13
C ALA A 507 46.34 2.45 -3.67
N PHE A 508 46.30 1.20 -4.15
CA PHE A 508 45.05 0.54 -4.57
C PHE A 508 44.05 0.42 -3.41
N ASP A 509 44.51 -0.06 -2.24
CA ASP A 509 43.64 -0.23 -1.05
C ASP A 509 43.11 1.12 -0.56
N ALA A 510 43.92 2.19 -0.59
CA ALA A 510 43.50 3.54 -0.27
C ALA A 510 42.41 4.05 -1.25
N GLN A 511 42.60 3.80 -2.57
CA GLN A 511 41.62 4.19 -3.59
C GLN A 511 40.30 3.43 -3.44
N VAL A 512 40.34 2.11 -3.21
CA VAL A 512 39.15 1.29 -2.98
C VAL A 512 38.43 1.76 -1.71
N SER A 513 39.16 2.01 -0.63
CA SER A 513 38.59 2.53 0.62
C SER A 513 37.91 3.90 0.42
N ALA A 514 38.51 4.80 -0.36
CA ALA A 514 37.91 6.10 -0.67
C ALA A 514 36.60 5.97 -1.46
N VAL A 515 36.53 5.06 -2.44
CA VAL A 515 35.30 4.78 -3.19
C VAL A 515 34.19 4.27 -2.27
N ASP A 516 34.51 3.42 -1.29
CA ASP A 516 33.55 2.90 -0.33
C ASP A 516 33.05 3.98 0.60
N ILE A 517 33.94 4.80 1.13
CA ILE A 517 33.63 5.93 2.01
C ILE A 517 32.77 6.98 1.26
N ASP A 518 33.09 7.29 0.00
CA ASP A 518 32.28 8.20 -0.81
C ASP A 518 30.86 7.65 -1.01
N ALA A 519 30.72 6.34 -1.31
CA ALA A 519 29.41 5.70 -1.45
C ALA A 519 28.62 5.70 -0.12
N ASP A 520 29.29 5.48 1.01
CA ASP A 520 28.67 5.53 2.33
C ASP A 520 28.25 6.96 2.71
N CYS A 521 29.02 7.97 2.30
CA CYS A 521 28.63 9.39 2.47
C CYS A 521 27.33 9.72 1.70
N PHE A 522 27.20 9.26 0.45
CA PHE A 522 25.96 9.43 -0.31
C PHE A 522 24.76 8.69 0.32
N ARG A 523 24.99 7.51 0.92
CA ARG A 523 23.94 6.79 1.67
C ARG A 523 23.50 7.57 2.90
N ALA A 524 24.47 8.08 3.68
CA ALA A 524 24.18 8.90 4.86
C ALA A 524 23.44 10.19 4.48
N GLN A 525 23.79 10.82 3.35
CA GLN A 525 23.05 11.96 2.80
C GLN A 525 21.61 11.58 2.43
N ALA A 526 21.41 10.42 1.80
CA ALA A 526 20.08 9.92 1.45
C ALA A 526 19.24 9.61 2.71
N ASP A 527 19.86 9.05 3.75
CA ASP A 527 19.22 8.79 5.04
C ASP A 527 18.78 10.09 5.72
N TYR A 528 19.63 11.13 5.71
CA TYR A 528 19.28 12.45 6.23
C TYR A 528 18.13 13.10 5.43
N ARG A 529 18.18 13.05 4.09
CA ARG A 529 17.09 13.55 3.23
C ARG A 529 15.78 12.82 3.49
N ALA A 530 15.82 11.50 3.71
CA ALA A 530 14.67 10.71 4.08
C ALA A 530 14.14 11.09 5.48
N ALA A 531 15.03 11.30 6.46
CA ALA A 531 14.67 11.70 7.82
C ALA A 531 14.02 13.08 7.86
N THR A 532 14.43 14.01 7.00
CA THR A 532 13.93 15.40 6.94
C THR A 532 12.84 15.62 5.91
N VAL A 533 12.50 14.58 5.09
CA VAL A 533 11.58 14.69 3.94
C VAL A 533 11.99 15.88 3.04
N ALA A 534 13.30 15.98 2.74
CA ALA A 534 13.85 17.10 2.02
C ALA A 534 13.46 17.11 0.52
N GLU A 535 13.19 15.94 -0.05
CA GLU A 535 12.73 15.85 -1.43
C GLU A 535 11.21 16.05 -1.52
N PRO A 536 10.72 16.92 -2.46
CA PRO A 536 9.29 17.02 -2.69
C PRO A 536 8.76 15.68 -3.20
N LEU A 537 7.92 15.06 -2.41
CA LEU A 537 7.18 13.88 -2.81
C LEU A 537 6.21 14.31 -3.91
N GLY A 538 6.53 14.00 -5.17
CA GLY A 538 5.66 14.31 -6.31
C GLY A 538 4.30 13.64 -6.12
N MET A 539 3.28 14.42 -5.77
CA MET A 539 1.92 13.93 -5.49
C MET A 539 1.10 13.60 -6.76
N GLY A 540 1.71 13.64 -7.95
CA GLY A 540 1.02 13.36 -9.20
C GLY A 540 1.07 11.88 -9.55
N ARG A 541 -0.11 11.26 -9.76
CA ARG A 541 -0.17 10.12 -10.67
C ARG A 541 0.54 10.54 -11.96
N PRO A 542 1.42 9.72 -12.56
CA PRO A 542 1.82 9.97 -13.93
C PRO A 542 0.52 10.07 -14.72
N GLN A 543 0.26 11.24 -15.32
CA GLN A 543 -0.86 11.38 -16.24
C GLN A 543 -0.60 10.34 -17.34
N LYS A 544 -1.37 9.26 -17.36
CA LYS A 544 -1.53 8.48 -18.58
C LYS A 544 -1.82 9.52 -19.65
N ALA A 545 -0.95 9.60 -20.67
CA ALA A 545 -1.14 10.48 -21.78
C ALA A 545 -2.61 10.34 -22.20
N GLN A 546 -3.40 11.37 -21.91
CA GLN A 546 -4.79 11.44 -22.38
C GLN A 546 -4.64 11.42 -23.88
N GLY A 547 -5.11 10.33 -24.50
CA GLY A 547 -5.24 10.27 -25.93
C GLY A 547 -5.96 11.53 -26.36
N THR A 548 -5.35 12.26 -27.27
CA THR A 548 -5.90 13.48 -27.86
C THR A 548 -7.37 13.23 -28.15
N PRO A 549 -8.30 14.04 -27.65
CA PRO A 549 -9.70 13.86 -27.98
C PRO A 549 -9.83 13.94 -29.52
N PRO A 550 -10.68 13.11 -30.14
CA PRO A 550 -10.88 13.16 -31.58
C PRO A 550 -11.31 14.57 -31.96
N ALA A 551 -10.64 15.14 -32.97
CA ALA A 551 -10.93 16.46 -33.51
C ALA A 551 -12.43 16.54 -33.84
N SER A 552 -13.10 17.57 -33.34
CA SER A 552 -14.49 17.90 -33.66
C SER A 552 -14.64 17.99 -35.19
N PRO A 553 -15.72 17.45 -35.78
CA PRO A 553 -15.97 17.58 -37.18
C PRO A 553 -16.13 19.07 -37.54
N PRO A 554 -15.70 19.50 -38.78
CA PRO A 554 -15.80 20.89 -39.19
C PRO A 554 -17.28 21.29 -39.27
N ALA A 555 -17.58 22.48 -38.73
CA ALA A 555 -18.91 23.09 -38.79
C ALA A 555 -19.33 23.26 -40.29
N ASP A 556 -20.49 22.71 -40.63
CA ASP A 556 -21.15 22.89 -41.91
C ASP A 556 -21.39 24.39 -42.13
N THR A 557 -20.79 24.89 -43.19
CA THR A 557 -21.03 26.24 -43.70
C THR A 557 -22.47 26.36 -44.18
N ALA A 558 -23.21 27.20 -43.48
CA ALA A 558 -24.56 27.58 -43.88
C ALA A 558 -24.59 28.15 -45.30
N SER A 559 -25.43 27.57 -46.12
CA SER A 559 -25.80 28.03 -47.46
C SER A 559 -26.71 29.26 -47.35
N PRO A 560 -26.51 30.30 -48.19
CA PRO A 560 -27.29 31.54 -48.07
C PRO A 560 -28.71 31.36 -48.68
N GLY A 561 -29.67 31.95 -47.98
CA GLY A 561 -31.07 31.96 -48.33
C GLY A 561 -31.40 32.59 -49.70
N ARG A 562 -32.39 32.08 -50.36
CA ARG A 562 -33.09 32.72 -51.47
C ARG A 562 -34.29 33.53 -50.96
N PRO A 563 -34.56 34.71 -51.52
CA PRO A 563 -35.73 35.49 -51.17
C PRO A 563 -36.88 35.22 -52.14
N GLY A 564 -38.09 35.41 -51.67
CA GLY A 564 -39.18 35.83 -52.54
C GLY A 564 -40.42 34.91 -52.60
N ARG A 565 -41.36 35.31 -52.04
CA ARG A 565 -42.78 35.77 -52.31
C ARG A 565 -43.70 35.33 -51.22
#